data_0a3f8a5c26752f4ed27bda937746eb1f
#
_entry.id   0a3f8a5c26752f4ed27bda937746eb1f
#
_cell.length_a   1.000
_cell.length_b   1.000
_cell.length_c   1.000
_cell.angle_alpha   90.00
_cell.angle_beta   90.00
_cell.angle_gamma   90.00
#
_symmetry.space_group_name_H-M   'P 1'
#
loop_
_entity.id
_entity.type
_entity.pdbx_description
1 polymer ?
#
loop_
_entity_poly.entity_id
_entity_poly.type
_entity_poly.pdbx_seq_one_letter_code
_entity_poly.pdbx_strand_id
1 'polypeptide(L)'
;VFEAPIDMLSYISLHKNGWKEHSYVALCGVGSQALFQLLQDHSELKKIHLCLDHDLAGMKAAERIQESLAEAGYPDVGMELSTWKDWNEDIKATHGMEAVPAEEKPPPEMAEERTLQMA
;
A
#
# COMPACT_ATOMS: atom_id res chain seq x y z
N VAL A 1 2.58 -4.82 -4.38
CA VAL A 1 3.27 -3.51 -4.45
C VAL A 1 3.34 -2.91 -3.06
N PHE A 2 4.53 -2.48 -2.65
CA PHE A 2 4.81 -1.93 -1.32
C PHE A 2 5.53 -0.59 -1.43
N GLU A 3 5.43 0.24 -0.40
CA GLU A 3 6.18 1.51 -0.39
C GLU A 3 7.66 1.30 -0.13
N ALA A 4 8.02 0.40 0.79
CA ALA A 4 9.40 0.18 1.21
C ALA A 4 9.76 -1.30 1.25
N PRO A 5 11.06 -1.64 1.05
CA PRO A 5 11.49 -3.04 1.11
C PRO A 5 11.20 -3.72 2.44
N ILE A 6 11.28 -2.98 3.56
CA ILE A 6 11.01 -3.57 4.87
C ILE A 6 9.55 -4.04 4.98
N ASP A 7 8.62 -3.32 4.37
CA ASP A 7 7.22 -3.71 4.39
C ASP A 7 6.97 -4.94 3.51
N MET A 8 7.65 -5.02 2.38
CA MET A 8 7.59 -6.19 1.51
C MET A 8 8.09 -7.44 2.25
N LEU A 9 9.23 -7.35 2.91
CA LEU A 9 9.80 -8.47 3.66
C LEU A 9 8.90 -8.85 4.85
N SER A 10 8.31 -7.87 5.51
CA SER A 10 7.39 -8.10 6.61
C SER A 10 6.13 -8.84 6.14
N TYR A 11 5.57 -8.43 5.02
CA TYR A 11 4.41 -9.08 4.41
C TYR A 11 4.73 -10.54 4.07
N ILE A 12 5.86 -10.80 3.43
CA ILE A 12 6.30 -12.15 3.10
C ILE A 12 6.45 -12.98 4.38
N SER A 13 7.01 -12.41 5.43
CA SER A 13 7.18 -13.10 6.71
C SER A 13 5.85 -13.44 7.37
N LEU A 14 4.84 -12.59 7.22
CA LEU A 14 3.48 -12.82 7.73
C LEU A 14 2.70 -13.82 6.87
N HIS A 15 3.05 -13.96 5.60
CA HIS A 15 2.36 -14.79 4.62
C HIS A 15 3.31 -15.79 3.98
N LYS A 16 3.91 -16.65 4.80
CA LYS A 16 4.96 -17.59 4.34
C LYS A 16 4.48 -18.61 3.33
N ASN A 17 3.20 -19.01 3.40
CA ASN A 17 2.66 -20.00 2.48
C ASN A 17 2.37 -19.38 1.11
N GLY A 18 2.99 -19.92 0.06
CA GLY A 18 2.74 -19.48 -1.30
C GLY A 18 3.45 -18.19 -1.70
N TRP A 19 4.36 -17.65 -0.86
CA TRP A 19 5.02 -16.39 -1.19
C TRP A 19 5.83 -16.46 -2.49
N LYS A 20 6.33 -17.62 -2.85
CA LYS A 20 7.12 -17.83 -4.08
C LYS A 20 6.27 -17.81 -5.34
N GLU A 21 4.94 -17.87 -5.21
CA GLU A 21 4.03 -17.86 -6.34
C GLU A 21 3.72 -16.47 -6.86
N HIS A 22 4.23 -15.44 -6.20
CA HIS A 22 3.95 -14.05 -6.53
C HIS A 22 5.23 -13.28 -6.85
N SER A 23 5.08 -12.20 -7.58
CA SER A 23 6.14 -11.23 -7.82
C SER A 23 5.94 -10.05 -6.87
N TYR A 24 7.04 -9.42 -6.47
CA TYR A 24 7.01 -8.34 -5.47
C TYR A 24 7.79 -7.15 -5.95
N VAL A 25 7.30 -5.95 -5.64
CA VAL A 25 8.02 -4.71 -5.94
C VAL A 25 7.83 -3.72 -4.81
N ALA A 26 8.92 -3.07 -4.40
CA ALA A 26 8.90 -1.95 -3.47
C ALA A 26 9.22 -0.68 -4.25
N LEU A 27 8.39 0.36 -4.07
CA LEU A 27 8.53 1.60 -4.83
C LEU A 27 9.73 2.44 -4.39
N CYS A 28 10.11 2.34 -3.12
CA CYS A 28 11.30 3.00 -2.55
C CYS A 28 11.29 4.52 -2.72
N GLY A 29 10.12 5.14 -2.53
CA GLY A 29 9.98 6.59 -2.63
C GLY A 29 8.73 7.01 -3.35
N VAL A 30 8.79 8.17 -3.98
CA VAL A 30 7.65 8.72 -4.71
C VAL A 30 7.62 8.22 -6.15
N GLY A 31 6.45 7.84 -6.62
CA GLY A 31 6.22 7.45 -7.99
C GLY A 31 6.07 5.94 -8.16
N SER A 32 5.57 5.56 -9.32
CA SER A 32 5.20 4.19 -9.65
C SER A 32 6.08 3.59 -10.77
N GLN A 33 7.24 4.19 -11.02
CA GLN A 33 8.11 3.79 -12.13
C GLN A 33 8.58 2.34 -12.02
N ALA A 34 8.96 1.91 -10.80
CA ALA A 34 9.42 0.54 -10.58
C ALA A 34 8.32 -0.48 -10.90
N LEU A 35 7.07 -0.18 -10.54
CA LEU A 35 5.93 -1.02 -10.84
C LEU A 35 5.73 -1.14 -12.36
N PHE A 36 5.68 -0.03 -13.08
CA PHE A 36 5.46 -0.06 -14.51
C PHE A 36 6.61 -0.73 -15.26
N GLN A 37 7.85 -0.56 -14.79
CA GLN A 37 8.98 -1.27 -15.36
C GLN A 37 8.86 -2.79 -15.19
N LEU A 38 8.45 -3.23 -13.99
CA LEU A 38 8.21 -4.65 -13.73
C LEU A 38 7.14 -5.21 -14.69
N LEU A 39 6.05 -4.47 -14.88
CA LEU A 39 4.96 -4.89 -15.75
C LEU A 39 5.36 -4.94 -17.22
N GLN A 40 6.25 -4.04 -17.66
CA GLN A 40 6.80 -4.09 -19.03
C GLN A 40 7.70 -5.30 -19.21
N ASP A 41 8.53 -5.60 -18.22
CA ASP A 41 9.47 -6.71 -18.29
C ASP A 41 8.78 -8.08 -18.16
N HIS A 42 7.60 -8.11 -17.56
CA HIS A 42 6.85 -9.34 -17.28
C HIS A 42 5.40 -9.18 -17.74
N SER A 43 5.17 -9.32 -19.03
CA SER A 43 3.85 -9.11 -19.64
C SER A 43 2.79 -10.11 -19.19
N GLU A 44 3.18 -11.22 -18.57
CA GLU A 44 2.28 -12.22 -18.02
C GLU A 44 1.62 -11.75 -16.71
N LEU A 45 2.17 -10.73 -16.06
CA LEU A 45 1.59 -10.20 -14.82
C LEU A 45 0.40 -9.31 -15.15
N LYS A 46 -0.80 -9.74 -14.73
CA LYS A 46 -2.05 -9.03 -15.01
C LYS A 46 -2.80 -8.62 -13.76
N LYS A 47 -2.59 -9.33 -12.66
CA LYS A 47 -3.26 -9.09 -11.39
C LYS A 47 -2.30 -8.37 -10.45
N ILE A 48 -2.74 -7.22 -9.95
CA ILE A 48 -1.89 -6.36 -9.14
C ILE A 48 -2.55 -6.11 -7.79
N HIS A 49 -1.80 -6.33 -6.70
CA HIS A 49 -2.24 -6.01 -5.35
C HIS A 49 -1.42 -4.84 -4.81
N LEU A 50 -2.11 -3.78 -4.42
CA LEU A 50 -1.48 -2.62 -3.82
C LEU A 50 -1.53 -2.79 -2.30
N CYS A 51 -0.35 -2.96 -1.71
CA CYS A 51 -0.17 -3.20 -0.27
C CYS A 51 0.62 -2.04 0.33
N LEU A 52 0.18 -0.82 0.04
CA LEU A 52 0.85 0.39 0.50
C LEU A 52 0.54 0.65 1.98
N ASP A 53 1.15 1.68 2.55
CA ASP A 53 0.96 2.01 3.96
C ASP A 53 -0.49 2.33 4.29
N HIS A 54 -0.94 1.92 5.47
CA HIS A 54 -2.27 2.20 5.97
C HIS A 54 -2.27 3.54 6.70
N ASP A 55 -2.01 4.58 5.94
CA ASP A 55 -2.09 5.97 6.36
C ASP A 55 -2.68 6.82 5.21
N LEU A 56 -2.95 8.08 5.47
CA LEU A 56 -3.61 8.94 4.47
C LEU A 56 -2.78 9.08 3.21
N ALA A 57 -1.47 9.23 3.33
CA ALA A 57 -0.58 9.36 2.18
C ALA A 57 -0.53 8.08 1.34
N GLY A 58 -0.45 6.92 2.01
CA GLY A 58 -0.42 5.62 1.35
C GLY A 58 -1.72 5.32 0.62
N MET A 59 -2.86 5.65 1.23
CA MET A 59 -4.17 5.45 0.62
C MET A 59 -4.37 6.34 -0.61
N LYS A 60 -3.92 7.59 -0.56
CA LYS A 60 -3.95 8.48 -1.72
C LYS A 60 -3.03 8.00 -2.84
N ALA A 61 -1.83 7.52 -2.48
CA ALA A 61 -0.92 6.96 -3.46
C ALA A 61 -1.52 5.73 -4.14
N ALA A 62 -2.19 4.86 -3.38
CA ALA A 62 -2.86 3.68 -3.93
C ALA A 62 -3.94 4.07 -4.94
N GLU A 63 -4.74 5.09 -4.64
CA GLU A 63 -5.76 5.59 -5.57
C GLU A 63 -5.14 6.08 -6.88
N ARG A 64 -4.07 6.88 -6.80
CA ARG A 64 -3.38 7.39 -7.98
C ARG A 64 -2.80 6.27 -8.83
N ILE A 65 -2.19 5.29 -8.18
CA ILE A 65 -1.59 4.14 -8.89
C ILE A 65 -2.68 3.31 -9.54
N GLN A 66 -3.80 3.09 -8.86
CA GLN A 66 -4.93 2.36 -9.41
C GLN A 66 -5.47 3.04 -10.68
N GLU A 67 -5.62 4.36 -10.66
CA GLU A 67 -6.05 5.12 -11.83
C GLU A 67 -5.06 5.00 -12.98
N SER A 68 -3.77 5.13 -12.69
CA SER A 68 -2.70 5.00 -13.70
C SER A 68 -2.68 3.61 -14.31
N LEU A 69 -2.88 2.57 -13.49
CA LEU A 69 -2.93 1.19 -13.97
C LEU A 69 -4.15 0.95 -14.86
N ALA A 70 -5.31 1.49 -14.49
CA ALA A 70 -6.52 1.38 -15.31
C ALA A 70 -6.31 2.02 -16.68
N GLU A 71 -5.71 3.21 -16.72
CA GLU A 71 -5.39 3.90 -17.97
C GLU A 71 -4.39 3.12 -18.83
N ALA A 72 -3.49 2.39 -18.19
CA ALA A 72 -2.48 1.58 -18.88
C ALA A 72 -3.01 0.19 -19.29
N GLY A 73 -4.27 -0.12 -19.02
CA GLY A 73 -4.89 -1.38 -19.42
C GLY A 73 -4.81 -2.50 -18.38
N TYR A 74 -4.65 -2.16 -17.10
CA TYR A 74 -4.62 -3.12 -15.99
C TYR A 74 -5.84 -2.94 -15.09
N PRO A 75 -7.00 -3.57 -15.41
CA PRO A 75 -8.21 -3.40 -14.63
C PRO A 75 -8.27 -4.25 -13.36
N ASP A 76 -7.47 -5.32 -13.27
CA ASP A 76 -7.51 -6.24 -12.13
C ASP A 76 -6.54 -5.78 -11.04
N VAL A 77 -6.98 -4.77 -10.29
CA VAL A 77 -6.19 -4.16 -9.22
C VAL A 77 -6.95 -4.27 -7.90
N GLY A 78 -6.35 -4.94 -6.92
CA GLY A 78 -6.89 -5.03 -5.57
C GLY A 78 -6.03 -4.21 -4.61
N MET A 79 -6.61 -3.89 -3.46
CA MET A 79 -5.90 -3.24 -2.36
C MET A 79 -5.97 -4.10 -1.13
N GLU A 80 -4.86 -4.22 -0.41
CA GLU A 80 -4.79 -4.93 0.85
C GLU A 80 -4.14 -4.03 1.88
N LEU A 81 -4.83 -3.78 2.98
CA LEU A 81 -4.38 -2.89 4.02
C LEU A 81 -3.86 -3.68 5.22
N SER A 82 -2.73 -3.23 5.76
CA SER A 82 -2.24 -3.72 7.04
C SER A 82 -3.19 -3.29 8.17
N THR A 83 -3.15 -4.00 9.29
CA THR A 83 -3.93 -3.64 10.47
C THR A 83 -3.38 -2.36 11.12
N TRP A 84 -2.06 -2.27 11.22
CA TRP A 84 -1.35 -1.12 11.76
C TRP A 84 -0.92 -0.22 10.61
N LYS A 85 -0.09 0.77 10.87
CA LYS A 85 0.29 1.78 9.87
C LYS A 85 0.90 1.18 8.60
N ASP A 86 1.69 0.13 8.74
CA ASP A 86 2.32 -0.57 7.62
C ASP A 86 2.59 -2.03 8.00
N TRP A 87 3.10 -2.79 7.05
CA TRP A 87 3.35 -4.22 7.27
C TRP A 87 4.47 -4.48 8.28
N ASN A 88 5.44 -3.59 8.36
CA ASN A 88 6.47 -3.70 9.38
C ASN A 88 5.89 -3.52 10.79
N GLU A 89 4.95 -2.60 10.94
CA GLU A 89 4.25 -2.42 12.22
C GLU A 89 3.38 -3.63 12.55
N ASP A 90 2.78 -4.26 11.56
CA ASP A 90 2.02 -5.50 11.75
C ASP A 90 2.90 -6.61 12.32
N ILE A 91 4.08 -6.84 11.75
CA ILE A 91 4.96 -7.90 12.23
C ILE A 91 5.48 -7.57 13.64
N LYS A 92 5.76 -6.31 13.93
CA LYS A 92 6.12 -5.89 15.29
C LYS A 92 5.03 -6.23 16.30
N ALA A 93 3.77 -5.96 15.94
CA ALA A 93 2.63 -6.28 16.80
C ALA A 93 2.51 -7.77 17.07
N THR A 94 2.77 -8.64 16.08
CA THR A 94 2.73 -10.09 16.26
C THR A 94 3.81 -10.57 17.23
N HIS A 95 4.88 -9.81 17.43
CA HIS A 95 5.93 -10.12 18.38
C HIS A 95 5.78 -9.39 19.72
N GLY A 96 4.60 -8.83 19.98
CA GLY A 96 4.31 -8.13 21.24
C GLY A 96 5.00 -6.78 21.37
N MET A 97 5.50 -6.23 20.27
CA MET A 97 6.12 -4.91 20.26
C MET A 97 5.07 -3.82 20.06
N GLU A 98 5.35 -2.63 20.57
CA GLU A 98 4.49 -1.48 20.33
C GLU A 98 4.48 -1.14 18.85
N ALA A 99 3.27 -0.90 18.31
CA ALA A 99 3.09 -0.65 16.88
C ALA A 99 2.36 0.68 16.66
N VAL A 100 2.66 1.33 15.54
CA VAL A 100 2.05 2.61 15.17
C VAL A 100 0.67 2.34 14.56
N PRO A 101 -0.41 3.00 15.07
CA PRO A 101 -1.75 2.81 14.55
C PRO A 101 -1.92 3.24 13.10
N ALA A 102 -2.85 2.58 12.41
CA ALA A 102 -3.28 2.98 11.08
C ALA A 102 -4.04 4.31 11.13
N GLU A 103 -4.12 4.97 9.97
CA GLU A 103 -4.73 6.27 9.84
C GLU A 103 -5.59 6.30 8.58
N GLU A 104 -6.91 6.30 8.74
CA GLU A 104 -7.84 6.18 7.62
C GLU A 104 -8.56 7.47 7.26
N LYS A 105 -8.78 8.34 8.23
CA LYS A 105 -9.57 9.57 8.06
C LYS A 105 -8.97 10.71 8.86
N PRO A 106 -9.13 11.96 8.39
CA PRO A 106 -8.79 13.10 9.22
C PRO A 106 -9.61 13.07 10.52
N PRO A 107 -9.07 13.58 11.65
CA PRO A 107 -9.84 13.66 12.89
C PRO A 107 -11.14 14.43 12.69
N PRO A 108 -12.24 14.05 13.35
CA PRO A 108 -13.52 14.75 13.21
C PRO A 108 -13.45 16.25 13.49
N GLU A 109 -12.63 16.67 14.42
CA GLU A 109 -12.42 18.08 14.77
C GLU A 109 -11.91 18.87 13.57
N MET A 110 -11.01 18.31 12.80
CA MET A 110 -10.47 18.97 11.59
C MET A 110 -11.55 19.11 10.51
N ALA A 111 -12.40 18.12 10.36
CA ALA A 111 -13.49 18.18 9.40
C ALA A 111 -14.50 19.26 9.80
N GLU A 112 -14.86 19.36 11.09
CA GLU A 112 -15.75 20.38 11.60
C GLU A 112 -15.17 21.78 11.44
N GLU A 113 -13.90 21.97 11.76
CA GLU A 113 -13.21 23.23 11.59
C GLU A 113 -13.23 23.70 10.14
N ARG A 114 -13.01 22.80 9.17
CA ARG A 114 -13.09 23.13 7.75
C ARG A 114 -14.50 23.59 7.37
N THR A 115 -15.51 22.92 7.89
CA THR A 115 -16.90 23.30 7.63
C THR A 115 -17.20 24.69 8.17
N LEU A 116 -16.77 24.97 9.40
CA LEU A 116 -16.96 26.27 10.03
C LEU A 116 -16.21 27.39 9.31
N GLN A 117 -15.02 27.11 8.81
CA GLN A 117 -14.24 28.09 8.06
C GLN A 117 -14.87 28.45 6.72
N MET A 118 -15.61 27.52 6.14
CA MET A 118 -16.31 27.74 4.86
C MET A 118 -17.66 28.44 5.03
N ALA A 119 -18.16 28.43 6.23
CA ALA A 119 -19.42 29.11 6.54
C ALA A 119 -19.21 30.57 6.86
#